data_ac2b215fd88aa635a3fbe674dbe1fa89
#
_entry.id   ac2b215fd88aa635a3fbe674dbe1fa89
#
_cell.length_a   1.000
_cell.length_b   1.000
_cell.length_c   1.000
_cell.angle_alpha   90.00
_cell.angle_beta   90.00
_cell.angle_gamma   90.00
#
_symmetry.space_group_name_H-M   'P 1'
#
loop_
_entity.id
_entity.type
_entity.pdbx_description
1 polymer ?
#
loop_
_entity_poly.entity_id
_entity_poly.type
_entity_poly.pdbx_seq_one_letter_code
_entity_poly.pdbx_strand_id
1 'polypeptide(L)'
;GRVPGYPPAHTGTVFHVGPITRNVTDAALLLNVISGWDARDWFSLPHDGRDWRVGLQDGVAGLRVAYSRTLGYLTVDAEVAALVDRAAARFAELGAIVEDADPGFDNPGPIHTVMWTVGAAKLLRQIPADRHDLIEMGLRQAAERGEAVSTAEYIDAQDQRMELGIHQRRFHERYDLLLTPVLSAPVPKVGTAPSAPFLSPFNLTQQPAA
;
A
#
# COMPACT_ATOMS: atom_id res chain seq x y z
N GLY A 1 -7.90 -1.33 9.35
CA GLY A 1 -8.44 -1.38 10.71
C GLY A 1 -7.52 -1.95 11.77
N ARG A 2 -6.35 -2.56 11.42
CA ARG A 2 -5.43 -3.03 12.49
C ARG A 2 -4.77 -1.85 13.22
N VAL A 3 -4.38 -0.81 12.51
CA VAL A 3 -4.00 0.48 13.08
C VAL A 3 -5.15 1.44 12.84
N PRO A 4 -5.84 1.93 13.88
CA PRO A 4 -6.96 2.84 13.72
C PRO A 4 -6.55 4.17 13.07
N GLY A 5 -7.43 4.72 12.24
CA GLY A 5 -7.26 6.02 11.57
C GLY A 5 -8.25 7.06 12.07
N TYR A 6 -7.84 7.89 13.03
CA TYR A 6 -8.65 9.00 13.48
C TYR A 6 -7.83 10.30 13.61
N PRO A 7 -8.32 11.44 13.11
CA PRO A 7 -9.58 11.62 12.35
C PRO A 7 -9.57 10.86 11.01
N PRO A 8 -10.77 10.58 10.43
CA PRO A 8 -10.86 9.86 9.17
C PRO A 8 -10.09 10.56 8.07
N ALA A 9 -9.27 9.82 7.34
CA ALA A 9 -8.54 10.36 6.20
C ALA A 9 -9.50 10.81 5.09
N HIS A 10 -9.11 11.83 4.34
CA HIS A 10 -9.90 12.32 3.21
C HIS A 10 -9.98 11.31 2.06
N THR A 11 -9.00 10.42 1.94
CA THR A 11 -9.00 9.29 1.00
C THR A 11 -9.68 8.03 1.56
N GLY A 12 -10.32 8.13 2.73
CA GLY A 12 -11.01 6.99 3.36
C GLY A 12 -10.06 5.84 3.68
N THR A 13 -10.44 4.63 3.28
CA THR A 13 -9.70 3.39 3.58
C THR A 13 -8.54 3.10 2.61
N VAL A 14 -8.10 4.05 1.81
CA VAL A 14 -6.87 3.98 0.99
C VAL A 14 -5.67 4.55 1.74
N PHE A 15 -5.88 5.11 2.93
CA PHE A 15 -4.84 5.63 3.79
C PHE A 15 -4.49 4.64 4.90
N HIS A 16 -3.21 4.38 5.09
CA HIS A 16 -2.70 3.46 6.10
C HIS A 16 -1.56 4.10 6.88
N VAL A 17 -1.50 3.79 8.17
CA VAL A 17 -0.43 4.22 9.07
C VAL A 17 0.36 2.99 9.52
N GLY A 18 1.67 3.11 9.51
CA GLY A 18 2.58 2.07 9.98
C GLY A 18 3.83 2.67 10.62
N PRO A 19 4.61 1.88 11.37
CA PRO A 19 5.85 2.32 11.97
C PRO A 19 6.94 2.54 10.91
N ILE A 20 7.76 3.58 11.09
CA ILE A 20 9.02 3.78 10.37
C ILE A 20 10.15 3.74 11.40
N THR A 21 10.97 2.70 11.35
CA THR A 21 12.00 2.43 12.35
C THR A 21 13.30 1.95 11.71
N ARG A 22 14.39 1.92 12.46
CA ARG A 22 15.69 1.43 11.99
C ARG A 22 15.87 -0.09 12.10
N ASN A 23 14.99 -0.76 12.85
CA ASN A 23 15.02 -2.21 13.00
C ASN A 23 13.60 -2.76 13.22
N VAL A 24 13.43 -4.06 12.96
CA VAL A 24 12.12 -4.73 13.01
C VAL A 24 11.58 -4.83 14.44
N THR A 25 12.46 -4.94 15.44
CA THR A 25 12.05 -5.01 16.86
C THR A 25 11.33 -3.74 17.30
N ASP A 26 11.86 -2.56 16.91
CA ASP A 26 11.22 -1.28 17.19
C ASP A 26 9.90 -1.12 16.42
N ALA A 27 9.82 -1.63 15.18
CA ALA A 27 8.58 -1.65 14.42
C ALA A 27 7.51 -2.48 15.13
N ALA A 28 7.85 -3.67 15.60
CA ALA A 28 6.95 -4.54 16.35
C ALA A 28 6.52 -3.91 17.69
N LEU A 29 7.44 -3.27 18.40
CA LEU A 29 7.13 -2.56 19.64
C LEU A 29 6.14 -1.40 19.39
N LEU A 30 6.37 -0.61 18.34
CA LEU A 30 5.46 0.48 17.96
C LEU A 30 4.10 -0.06 17.53
N LEU A 31 4.06 -1.18 16.77
CA LEU A 31 2.80 -1.82 16.41
C LEU A 31 1.99 -2.26 17.64
N ASN A 32 2.64 -2.77 18.70
CA ASN A 32 1.93 -3.10 19.95
C ASN A 32 1.18 -1.90 20.54
N VAL A 33 1.71 -0.69 20.34
CA VAL A 33 1.09 0.53 20.86
C VAL A 33 -0.01 1.03 19.93
N ILE A 34 0.26 1.12 18.60
CA ILE A 34 -0.64 1.77 17.65
C ILE A 34 -1.75 0.87 17.12
N SER A 35 -1.66 -0.46 17.31
CA SER A 35 -2.69 -1.42 16.87
C SER A 35 -3.79 -1.69 17.89
N GLY A 36 -3.88 -0.88 18.93
CA GLY A 36 -4.96 -0.93 19.90
C GLY A 36 -6.31 -0.52 19.29
N TRP A 37 -7.40 -1.08 19.82
CA TRP A 37 -8.75 -0.70 19.37
C TRP A 37 -9.06 0.76 19.72
N ASP A 38 -9.69 1.49 18.77
CA ASP A 38 -10.16 2.86 18.98
C ASP A 38 -11.63 2.98 18.51
N ALA A 39 -12.54 3.28 19.43
CA ALA A 39 -13.99 3.41 19.15
C ALA A 39 -14.32 4.52 18.15
N ARG A 40 -13.42 5.47 17.91
CA ARG A 40 -13.62 6.59 16.99
C ARG A 40 -13.39 6.19 15.52
N ASP A 41 -12.67 5.08 15.29
CA ASP A 41 -12.54 4.47 13.98
C ASP A 41 -13.42 3.22 13.90
N TRP A 42 -14.54 3.31 13.20
CA TRP A 42 -15.50 2.21 13.09
C TRP A 42 -14.97 1.01 12.26
N PHE A 43 -13.84 1.17 11.55
CA PHE A 43 -13.11 0.07 10.93
C PHE A 43 -12.10 -0.59 11.87
N SER A 44 -11.89 -0.04 13.07
CA SER A 44 -10.93 -0.56 14.02
C SER A 44 -11.25 -2.01 14.39
N LEU A 45 -10.28 -2.89 14.17
CA LEU A 45 -10.41 -4.30 14.54
C LEU A 45 -10.32 -4.47 16.06
N PRO A 46 -11.03 -5.43 16.64
CA PRO A 46 -10.88 -5.77 18.05
C PRO A 46 -9.43 -6.07 18.40
N HIS A 47 -9.04 -5.70 19.62
CA HIS A 47 -7.73 -6.06 20.14
C HIS A 47 -7.67 -7.58 20.38
N ASP A 48 -6.72 -8.25 19.73
CA ASP A 48 -6.57 -9.71 19.78
C ASP A 48 -5.50 -10.17 20.79
N GLY A 49 -4.93 -9.24 21.56
CA GLY A 49 -3.89 -9.52 22.56
C GLY A 49 -2.53 -9.92 21.99
N ARG A 50 -2.34 -9.80 20.68
CA ARG A 50 -1.09 -10.19 20.02
C ARG A 50 0.06 -9.30 20.47
N ASP A 51 1.18 -9.91 20.81
CA ASP A 51 2.48 -9.24 20.91
C ASP A 51 3.23 -9.43 19.59
N TRP A 52 3.39 -8.34 18.85
CA TRP A 52 4.05 -8.34 17.52
C TRP A 52 5.55 -8.69 17.60
N ARG A 53 6.14 -8.74 18.79
CA ARG A 53 7.53 -9.17 18.98
C ARG A 53 7.69 -10.69 18.97
N VAL A 54 6.60 -11.42 19.18
CA VAL A 54 6.63 -12.89 19.15
C VAL A 54 6.75 -13.36 17.69
N GLY A 55 7.69 -14.26 17.45
CA GLY A 55 7.94 -14.82 16.13
C GLY A 55 8.97 -14.06 15.28
N LEU A 56 9.53 -12.94 15.74
CA LEU A 56 10.53 -12.17 14.97
C LEU A 56 11.81 -12.97 14.64
N GLN A 57 12.10 -14.04 15.37
CA GLN A 57 13.28 -14.85 15.18
C GLN A 57 12.98 -16.21 14.51
N ASP A 58 11.72 -16.47 14.15
CA ASP A 58 11.32 -17.77 13.59
C ASP A 58 11.83 -17.98 12.14
N GLY A 59 12.27 -16.90 11.49
CA GLY A 59 12.79 -16.94 10.14
C GLY A 59 11.67 -17.07 9.08
N VAL A 60 12.07 -17.52 7.88
CA VAL A 60 11.17 -17.63 6.72
C VAL A 60 11.14 -19.04 6.13
N ALA A 61 11.77 -20.02 6.77
CA ALA A 61 11.85 -21.39 6.27
C ALA A 61 10.45 -21.99 6.05
N GLY A 62 10.22 -22.54 4.87
CA GLY A 62 8.95 -23.16 4.49
C GLY A 62 7.85 -22.19 4.05
N LEU A 63 8.04 -20.86 4.17
CA LEU A 63 7.07 -19.89 3.63
C LEU A 63 7.06 -19.96 2.10
N ARG A 64 5.87 -19.94 1.51
CA ARG A 64 5.66 -19.85 0.06
C ARG A 64 5.67 -18.40 -0.35
N VAL A 65 6.69 -18.00 -1.08
CA VAL A 65 6.92 -16.61 -1.53
C VAL A 65 6.73 -16.54 -3.03
N ALA A 66 5.71 -15.82 -3.48
CA ALA A 66 5.63 -15.39 -4.87
C ALA A 66 6.61 -14.26 -5.09
N TYR A 67 7.43 -14.35 -6.11
CA TYR A 67 8.31 -13.27 -6.53
C TYR A 67 7.81 -12.70 -7.87
N SER A 68 7.48 -11.42 -7.87
CA SER A 68 7.05 -10.70 -9.06
C SER A 68 7.85 -9.41 -9.24
N ARG A 69 8.67 -9.34 -10.29
CA ARG A 69 9.45 -8.14 -10.64
C ARG A 69 8.57 -6.99 -11.10
N THR A 70 7.44 -7.28 -11.72
CA THR A 70 6.69 -6.33 -12.55
C THR A 70 5.19 -6.26 -12.18
N LEU A 71 4.72 -7.10 -11.27
CA LEU A 71 3.30 -7.38 -11.04
C LEU A 71 2.53 -7.80 -12.32
N GLY A 72 3.26 -8.18 -13.38
CA GLY A 72 2.72 -8.55 -14.67
C GLY A 72 2.41 -7.38 -15.63
N TYR A 73 2.52 -6.13 -15.18
CA TYR A 73 2.14 -4.96 -15.98
C TYR A 73 3.10 -3.76 -15.88
N LEU A 74 4.12 -3.80 -15.04
CA LEU A 74 5.07 -2.69 -14.86
C LEU A 74 6.40 -2.97 -15.55
N THR A 75 7.10 -1.90 -15.92
CA THR A 75 8.50 -1.96 -16.34
C THR A 75 9.38 -1.52 -15.18
N VAL A 76 10.48 -2.22 -14.93
CA VAL A 76 11.40 -1.97 -13.82
C VAL A 76 12.81 -1.72 -14.35
N ASP A 77 13.47 -0.71 -13.80
CA ASP A 77 14.88 -0.42 -14.07
C ASP A 77 15.77 -1.61 -13.70
N ALA A 78 16.81 -1.85 -14.51
CA ALA A 78 17.68 -3.00 -14.34
C ALA A 78 18.40 -3.03 -12.99
N GLU A 79 18.76 -1.87 -12.43
CA GLU A 79 19.39 -1.78 -11.11
C GLU A 79 18.42 -2.22 -10.01
N VAL A 80 17.17 -1.75 -10.06
CA VAL A 80 16.12 -2.12 -9.11
C VAL A 80 15.81 -3.62 -9.24
N ALA A 81 15.63 -4.11 -10.46
CA ALA A 81 15.39 -5.54 -10.72
C ALA A 81 16.49 -6.41 -10.11
N ALA A 82 17.76 -6.07 -10.36
CA ALA A 82 18.91 -6.82 -9.82
C ALA A 82 18.96 -6.79 -8.28
N LEU A 83 18.51 -5.71 -7.63
CA LEU A 83 18.43 -5.62 -6.17
C LEU A 83 17.37 -6.58 -5.61
N VAL A 84 16.19 -6.60 -6.21
CA VAL A 84 15.08 -7.44 -5.76
C VAL A 84 15.30 -8.90 -6.11
N ASP A 85 15.98 -9.22 -7.25
CA ASP A 85 16.43 -10.58 -7.57
C ASP A 85 17.35 -11.15 -6.47
N ARG A 86 18.29 -10.33 -5.98
CA ARG A 86 19.16 -10.75 -4.85
C ARG A 86 18.36 -10.95 -3.56
N ALA A 87 17.34 -10.14 -3.31
CA ALA A 87 16.47 -10.34 -2.16
C ALA A 87 15.69 -11.65 -2.28
N ALA A 88 15.13 -11.97 -3.45
CA ALA A 88 14.45 -13.23 -3.71
C ALA A 88 15.37 -14.45 -3.51
N ALA A 89 16.58 -14.38 -4.04
CA ALA A 89 17.60 -15.41 -3.81
C ALA A 89 17.90 -15.57 -2.31
N ARG A 90 17.98 -14.46 -1.57
CA ARG A 90 18.20 -14.51 -0.10
C ARG A 90 17.06 -15.18 0.65
N PHE A 91 15.80 -14.98 0.26
CA PHE A 91 14.68 -15.70 0.83
C PHE A 91 14.81 -17.22 0.61
N ALA A 92 15.21 -17.65 -0.60
CA ALA A 92 15.44 -19.06 -0.90
C ALA A 92 16.59 -19.66 -0.06
N GLU A 93 17.72 -18.94 0.07
CA GLU A 93 18.84 -19.34 0.95
C GLU A 93 18.42 -19.51 2.42
N LEU A 94 17.45 -18.72 2.88
CA LEU A 94 16.90 -18.80 4.22
C LEU A 94 15.82 -19.89 4.39
N GLY A 95 15.57 -20.69 3.33
CA GLY A 95 14.68 -21.83 3.35
C GLY A 95 13.25 -21.54 2.94
N ALA A 96 12.93 -20.36 2.41
CA ALA A 96 11.63 -20.11 1.81
C ALA A 96 11.50 -20.82 0.46
N ILE A 97 10.25 -21.16 0.09
CA ILE A 97 9.92 -21.71 -1.23
C ILE A 97 9.56 -20.53 -2.12
N VAL A 98 10.49 -20.10 -2.95
CA VAL A 98 10.32 -18.92 -3.83
C VAL A 98 9.92 -19.38 -5.23
N GLU A 99 8.84 -18.83 -5.75
CA GLU A 99 8.34 -19.08 -7.11
C GLU A 99 8.21 -17.75 -7.86
N ASP A 100 8.68 -17.72 -9.13
CA ASP A 100 8.39 -16.62 -10.05
C ASP A 100 6.88 -16.67 -10.39
N ALA A 101 6.10 -15.73 -9.86
CA ALA A 101 4.65 -15.70 -10.05
C ALA A 101 4.12 -14.27 -9.94
N ASP A 102 3.55 -13.79 -11.04
CA ASP A 102 2.78 -12.55 -11.03
C ASP A 102 1.40 -12.77 -10.37
N PRO A 103 0.88 -11.78 -9.65
CA PRO A 103 -0.43 -11.91 -8.99
C PRO A 103 -1.61 -12.01 -9.99
N GLY A 104 -1.43 -11.59 -11.25
CA GLY A 104 -2.40 -11.82 -12.33
C GLY A 104 -3.59 -10.86 -12.33
N PHE A 105 -3.50 -9.72 -11.69
CA PHE A 105 -4.47 -8.63 -11.80
C PHE A 105 -4.00 -7.57 -12.80
N ASP A 106 -4.94 -6.86 -13.40
CA ASP A 106 -4.66 -5.72 -14.27
C ASP A 106 -4.16 -4.50 -13.47
N ASN A 107 -3.53 -3.54 -14.15
CA ASN A 107 -3.03 -2.32 -13.52
C ASN A 107 -4.14 -1.53 -12.78
N PRO A 108 -4.13 -1.45 -11.45
CA PRO A 108 -5.16 -0.78 -10.68
C PRO A 108 -4.92 0.74 -10.53
N GLY A 109 -3.95 1.29 -11.23
CA GLY A 109 -3.63 2.72 -11.20
C GLY A 109 -4.83 3.63 -11.50
N PRO A 110 -5.71 3.33 -12.49
CA PRO A 110 -6.92 4.09 -12.72
C PRO A 110 -7.86 4.13 -11.50
N ILE A 111 -8.10 3.00 -10.85
CA ILE A 111 -8.92 2.91 -9.63
C ILE A 111 -8.33 3.79 -8.51
N HIS A 112 -7.03 3.64 -8.29
CA HIS A 112 -6.31 4.44 -7.29
C HIS A 112 -6.41 5.93 -7.60
N THR A 113 -6.27 6.33 -8.86
CA THR A 113 -6.33 7.74 -9.29
C THR A 113 -7.69 8.34 -8.97
N VAL A 114 -8.79 7.67 -9.30
CA VAL A 114 -10.15 8.14 -8.98
C VAL A 114 -10.30 8.38 -7.47
N MET A 115 -9.96 7.40 -6.66
CA MET A 115 -10.13 7.50 -5.20
C MET A 115 -9.23 8.57 -4.58
N TRP A 116 -7.98 8.67 -5.05
CA TRP A 116 -7.02 9.66 -4.58
C TRP A 116 -7.44 11.09 -4.93
N THR A 117 -7.84 11.33 -6.18
CA THR A 117 -8.21 12.68 -6.65
C THR A 117 -9.50 13.18 -5.99
N VAL A 118 -10.51 12.33 -5.81
CA VAL A 118 -11.72 12.66 -5.03
C VAL A 118 -11.37 13.00 -3.58
N GLY A 119 -10.44 12.27 -2.99
CA GLY A 119 -9.91 12.59 -1.66
C GLY A 119 -9.18 13.93 -1.61
N ALA A 120 -8.39 14.24 -2.63
CA ALA A 120 -7.71 15.53 -2.76
C ALA A 120 -8.71 16.69 -2.90
N ALA A 121 -9.78 16.52 -3.69
CA ALA A 121 -10.87 17.49 -3.82
C ALA A 121 -11.56 17.74 -2.46
N LYS A 122 -11.89 16.68 -1.74
CA LYS A 122 -12.45 16.79 -0.38
C LYS A 122 -11.51 17.57 0.56
N LEU A 123 -10.21 17.28 0.53
CA LEU A 123 -9.21 17.98 1.35
C LEU A 123 -9.15 19.47 1.00
N LEU A 124 -9.06 19.81 -0.29
CA LEU A 124 -8.92 21.19 -0.74
C LEU A 124 -10.14 22.04 -0.34
N ARG A 125 -11.35 21.48 -0.39
CA ARG A 125 -12.59 22.15 0.09
C ARG A 125 -12.55 22.54 1.57
N GLN A 126 -11.74 21.88 2.39
CA GLN A 126 -11.59 22.17 3.82
C GLN A 126 -10.59 23.30 4.09
N ILE A 127 -9.83 23.71 3.09
CA ILE A 127 -8.82 24.76 3.18
C ILE A 127 -9.43 26.06 2.66
N PRO A 128 -9.33 27.18 3.41
CA PRO A 128 -9.80 28.48 2.92
C PRO A 128 -9.19 28.84 1.57
N ALA A 129 -10.01 29.41 0.67
CA ALA A 129 -9.60 29.72 -0.70
C ALA A 129 -8.39 30.67 -0.80
N ASP A 130 -8.29 31.62 0.15
CA ASP A 130 -7.15 32.55 0.26
C ASP A 130 -5.83 31.89 0.66
N ARG A 131 -5.86 30.60 0.98
CA ARG A 131 -4.68 29.78 1.32
C ARG A 131 -4.33 28.74 0.25
N HIS A 132 -5.09 28.64 -0.82
CA HIS A 132 -4.82 27.65 -1.86
C HIS A 132 -3.47 27.86 -2.54
N ASP A 133 -2.96 29.07 -2.60
CA ASP A 133 -1.63 29.37 -3.15
C ASP A 133 -0.48 28.74 -2.36
N LEU A 134 -0.70 28.43 -1.09
CA LEU A 134 0.27 27.75 -0.23
C LEU A 134 0.29 26.22 -0.45
N ILE A 135 -0.69 25.69 -1.19
CA ILE A 135 -0.79 24.27 -1.47
C ILE A 135 0.06 23.91 -2.68
N GLU A 136 0.81 22.81 -2.55
CA GLU A 136 1.62 22.29 -3.63
C GLU A 136 0.76 22.08 -4.91
N MET A 137 1.32 22.44 -6.07
CA MET A 137 0.61 22.48 -7.35
C MET A 137 0.02 21.12 -7.74
N GLY A 138 0.76 20.03 -7.51
CA GLY A 138 0.27 18.66 -7.85
C GLY A 138 -0.96 18.28 -7.05
N LEU A 139 -1.06 18.69 -5.78
CA LEU A 139 -2.26 18.44 -4.97
C LEU A 139 -3.46 19.26 -5.47
N ARG A 140 -3.26 20.51 -5.87
CA ARG A 140 -4.31 21.35 -6.47
C ARG A 140 -4.84 20.73 -7.77
N GLN A 141 -3.94 20.32 -8.67
CA GLN A 141 -4.29 19.65 -9.92
C GLN A 141 -5.00 18.30 -9.69
N ALA A 142 -4.60 17.56 -8.66
CA ALA A 142 -5.30 16.33 -8.28
C ALA A 142 -6.72 16.66 -7.79
N ALA A 143 -6.90 17.72 -7.00
CA ALA A 143 -8.20 18.14 -6.52
C ALA A 143 -9.13 18.59 -7.68
N GLU A 144 -8.63 19.35 -8.65
CA GLU A 144 -9.38 19.74 -9.85
C GLU A 144 -9.88 18.51 -10.64
N ARG A 145 -9.02 17.49 -10.81
CA ARG A 145 -9.44 16.23 -11.44
C ARG A 145 -10.50 15.51 -10.60
N GLY A 146 -10.36 15.53 -9.29
CA GLY A 146 -11.30 14.91 -8.37
C GLY A 146 -12.68 15.55 -8.36
N GLU A 147 -12.76 16.87 -8.58
CA GLU A 147 -14.05 17.59 -8.75
C GLU A 147 -14.79 17.16 -10.03
N ALA A 148 -14.06 16.73 -11.06
CA ALA A 148 -14.64 16.28 -12.32
C ALA A 148 -15.11 14.81 -12.29
N VAL A 149 -14.74 14.04 -11.29
CA VAL A 149 -15.16 12.63 -11.15
C VAL A 149 -16.64 12.56 -10.83
N SER A 150 -17.39 11.86 -11.65
CA SER A 150 -18.82 11.61 -11.43
C SER A 150 -19.03 10.58 -10.29
N THR A 151 -20.23 10.60 -9.71
CA THR A 151 -20.63 9.60 -8.72
C THR A 151 -20.58 8.18 -9.30
N ALA A 152 -20.96 7.99 -10.57
CA ALA A 152 -20.93 6.71 -11.25
C ALA A 152 -19.49 6.19 -11.34
N GLU A 153 -18.55 7.00 -11.85
CA GLU A 153 -17.12 6.63 -11.92
C GLU A 153 -16.54 6.27 -10.56
N TYR A 154 -16.93 6.99 -9.51
CA TYR A 154 -16.47 6.67 -8.17
C TYR A 154 -17.02 5.33 -7.65
N ILE A 155 -18.28 5.02 -7.93
CA ILE A 155 -18.89 3.74 -7.56
C ILE A 155 -18.25 2.60 -8.36
N ASP A 156 -18.05 2.75 -9.68
CA ASP A 156 -17.37 1.77 -10.52
C ASP A 156 -15.93 1.48 -10.00
N ALA A 157 -15.22 2.53 -9.56
CA ALA A 157 -13.90 2.36 -8.95
C ALA A 157 -13.95 1.58 -7.61
N GLN A 158 -15.00 1.76 -6.81
CA GLN A 158 -15.21 0.98 -5.59
C GLN A 158 -15.49 -0.49 -5.88
N ASP A 159 -16.29 -0.79 -6.90
CA ASP A 159 -16.61 -2.17 -7.32
C ASP A 159 -15.36 -2.88 -7.84
N GLN A 160 -14.60 -2.23 -8.73
CA GLN A 160 -13.31 -2.75 -9.22
C GLN A 160 -12.30 -2.96 -8.09
N ARG A 161 -12.27 -2.07 -7.10
CA ARG A 161 -11.45 -2.22 -5.90
C ARG A 161 -11.83 -3.47 -5.10
N MET A 162 -13.12 -3.74 -4.96
CA MET A 162 -13.62 -4.93 -4.27
C MET A 162 -13.17 -6.21 -5.00
N GLU A 163 -13.30 -6.25 -6.34
CA GLU A 163 -12.84 -7.36 -7.16
C GLU A 163 -11.33 -7.59 -7.04
N LEU A 164 -10.53 -6.52 -7.07
CA LEU A 164 -9.09 -6.59 -6.82
C LEU A 164 -8.80 -7.20 -5.43
N GLY A 165 -9.54 -6.79 -4.41
CA GLY A 165 -9.39 -7.31 -3.06
C GLY A 165 -9.70 -8.81 -2.96
N ILE A 166 -10.75 -9.29 -3.65
CA ILE A 166 -11.10 -10.70 -3.74
C ILE A 166 -9.98 -11.48 -4.46
N HIS A 167 -9.50 -10.94 -5.57
CA HIS A 167 -8.41 -11.54 -6.35
C HIS A 167 -7.14 -11.72 -5.51
N GLN A 168 -6.72 -10.67 -4.80
CA GLN A 168 -5.57 -10.69 -3.91
C GLN A 168 -5.72 -11.72 -2.77
N ARG A 169 -6.90 -11.81 -2.17
CA ARG A 169 -7.15 -12.83 -1.12
C ARG A 169 -6.99 -14.24 -1.66
N ARG A 170 -7.52 -14.53 -2.87
CA ARG A 170 -7.35 -15.84 -3.53
C ARG A 170 -5.89 -16.14 -3.87
N PHE A 171 -5.15 -15.13 -4.31
CA PHE A 171 -3.71 -15.27 -4.55
C PHE A 171 -2.97 -15.71 -3.26
N HIS A 172 -3.30 -15.11 -2.13
CA HIS A 172 -2.72 -15.45 -0.83
C HIS A 172 -3.26 -16.75 -0.19
N GLU A 173 -4.16 -17.48 -0.82
CA GLU A 173 -4.43 -18.90 -0.47
C GLU A 173 -3.28 -19.82 -0.88
N ARG A 174 -2.51 -19.41 -1.90
CA ARG A 174 -1.37 -20.16 -2.43
C ARG A 174 -0.03 -19.66 -1.88
N TYR A 175 0.11 -18.40 -1.60
CA TYR A 175 1.36 -17.76 -1.19
C TYR A 175 1.20 -17.03 0.13
N ASP A 176 2.17 -17.24 1.00
CA ASP A 176 2.21 -16.56 2.31
C ASP A 176 2.69 -15.11 2.17
N LEU A 177 3.59 -14.86 1.20
CA LEU A 177 4.15 -13.53 0.90
C LEU A 177 4.18 -13.29 -0.62
N LEU A 178 4.10 -12.00 -0.99
CA LEU A 178 4.43 -11.49 -2.32
C LEU A 178 5.63 -10.54 -2.19
N LEU A 179 6.74 -10.90 -2.83
CA LEU A 179 7.93 -10.08 -2.92
C LEU A 179 7.93 -9.33 -4.25
N THR A 180 8.05 -8.00 -4.19
CA THR A 180 8.01 -7.12 -5.36
C THR A 180 8.80 -5.84 -5.08
N PRO A 181 9.28 -5.10 -6.11
CA PRO A 181 9.84 -3.77 -5.91
C PRO A 181 8.86 -2.79 -5.26
N VAL A 182 9.36 -1.77 -4.59
CA VAL A 182 8.56 -0.63 -4.12
C VAL A 182 8.43 0.45 -5.19
N LEU A 183 9.52 0.69 -5.94
CA LEU A 183 9.59 1.66 -7.02
C LEU A 183 10.05 0.98 -8.31
N SER A 184 9.63 1.53 -9.45
CA SER A 184 10.06 1.05 -10.78
C SER A 184 11.48 1.49 -11.15
N ALA A 185 12.02 2.50 -10.48
CA ALA A 185 13.32 3.09 -10.76
C ALA A 185 14.00 3.52 -9.44
N PRO A 186 15.29 3.83 -9.44
CA PRO A 186 15.98 4.40 -8.29
C PRO A 186 15.28 5.65 -7.75
N VAL A 187 15.50 5.93 -6.46
CA VAL A 187 14.86 7.07 -5.77
C VAL A 187 15.12 8.38 -6.53
N PRO A 188 14.08 9.12 -6.91
CA PRO A 188 14.23 10.37 -7.67
C PRO A 188 14.87 11.46 -6.81
N LYS A 189 15.41 12.49 -7.49
CA LYS A 189 15.93 13.68 -6.80
C LYS A 189 14.82 14.43 -6.09
N VAL A 190 15.16 15.13 -5.03
CA VAL A 190 14.24 16.02 -4.31
C VAL A 190 13.60 17.02 -5.30
N GLY A 191 12.30 17.23 -5.18
CA GLY A 191 11.52 18.07 -6.09
C GLY A 191 10.92 17.34 -7.31
N THR A 192 11.26 16.06 -7.51
CA THR A 192 10.62 15.21 -8.52
C THR A 192 9.59 14.32 -7.83
N ALA A 193 8.35 14.34 -8.29
CA ALA A 193 7.33 13.46 -7.73
C ALA A 193 7.65 11.99 -8.09
N PRO A 194 7.80 11.09 -7.11
CA PRO A 194 8.02 9.68 -7.40
C PRO A 194 6.75 9.07 -7.97
N SER A 195 6.90 8.28 -9.02
CA SER A 195 5.86 7.33 -9.43
C SER A 195 6.03 6.05 -8.62
N ALA A 196 5.02 5.69 -7.84
CA ALA A 196 5.04 4.50 -6.99
C ALA A 196 3.90 3.52 -7.36
N PRO A 197 3.87 3.01 -8.60
CA PRO A 197 2.76 2.19 -9.10
C PRO A 197 2.67 0.84 -8.37
N PHE A 198 3.75 0.37 -7.77
CA PHE A 198 3.77 -0.85 -6.97
C PHE A 198 2.97 -0.74 -5.66
N LEU A 199 2.76 0.47 -5.13
CA LEU A 199 2.06 0.67 -3.86
C LEU A 199 0.53 0.67 -4.02
N SER A 200 0.03 1.04 -5.20
CA SER A 200 -1.41 1.21 -5.46
C SER A 200 -2.25 -0.02 -5.14
N PRO A 201 -1.92 -1.25 -5.61
CA PRO A 201 -2.74 -2.42 -5.34
C PRO A 201 -2.85 -2.75 -3.84
N PHE A 202 -1.77 -2.59 -3.10
CA PHE A 202 -1.74 -2.92 -1.67
C PHE A 202 -2.46 -1.87 -0.82
N ASN A 203 -2.33 -0.58 -1.15
CA ASN A 203 -3.12 0.47 -0.53
C ASN A 203 -4.62 0.32 -0.81
N LEU A 204 -5.00 0.01 -2.03
CA LEU A 204 -6.40 -0.24 -2.39
C LEU A 204 -7.01 -1.42 -1.63
N THR A 205 -6.26 -2.49 -1.44
CA THR A 205 -6.74 -3.74 -0.84
C THR A 205 -6.45 -3.87 0.65
N GLN A 206 -5.83 -2.85 1.25
CA GLN A 206 -5.52 -2.80 2.69
C GLN A 206 -4.59 -3.93 3.15
N GLN A 207 -3.73 -4.42 2.27
CA GLN A 207 -2.76 -5.43 2.63
C GLN A 207 -1.56 -4.79 3.35
N PRO A 208 -1.03 -5.43 4.39
CA PRO A 208 0.19 -4.98 5.02
C PRO A 208 1.37 -5.10 4.04
N ALA A 209 2.25 -4.10 4.04
CA ALA A 209 3.47 -4.07 3.26
C ALA A 209 4.64 -3.57 4.13
N ALA A 210 5.84 -4.10 3.91
CA ALA A 210 7.07 -3.78 4.63
C ALA A 210 8.25 -3.63 3.66
#